data_26f8aa97cecd9167c1d62f3fdd3ff840
#
_entry.id   26f8aa97cecd9167c1d62f3fdd3ff840
#
_cell.length_a   1.000
_cell.length_b   1.000
_cell.length_c   1.000
_cell.angle_alpha   90.00
_cell.angle_beta   90.00
_cell.angle_gamma   90.00
#
_symmetry.space_group_name_H-M   'P 1'
#
loop_
_entity.id
_entity.type
_entity.pdbx_description
1 polymer ?
#
loop_
_entity_poly.entity_id
_entity_poly.type
_entity_poly.pdbx_seq_one_letter_code
_entity_poly.pdbx_strand_id
1 'polypeptide(L)'
;MTATTRDRTPVGAPADAGGPATAAGLSARGVTLAYDGRRVVEGLDLEVPAGRVTVVVGPNGCGKSTVLRGLSRLLRPTAGAVLLTGEAEEQDVWSLRPKDVARRIALLPQSPPLPEGITVVDLVGRGRHPHHTLVRRWSPADDEAVARAMRATGVLDLADRHVEELSGGQRQRVWIALTLAQETGVVLLDEPTTFLDVAHQVEVLDLLRELNRTRGTTVVMVLHDLNLAARYADHVVAMRDGRLVGSGAPGDVIDEEFVSDVFGLDSRVIADPVTGSPLVVPVSASPVSMCSPSASTLSQSGTPS
;
A
#
# COMPACT_ATOMS: atom_id res chain seq x y z
N MET A 1 69.24 11.10 -16.47
CA MET A 1 68.33 10.26 -15.67
C MET A 1 66.94 10.80 -15.91
N THR A 2 66.25 10.21 -16.87
CA THR A 2 64.92 10.62 -17.36
C THR A 2 63.88 9.74 -16.70
N ALA A 3 62.99 10.34 -15.90
CA ALA A 3 61.88 9.66 -15.24
C ALA A 3 60.69 9.55 -16.20
N THR A 4 60.32 8.33 -16.52
CA THR A 4 59.16 7.99 -17.38
C THR A 4 57.90 8.07 -16.57
N THR A 5 57.04 9.06 -16.84
CA THR A 5 55.71 9.19 -16.29
C THR A 5 54.81 8.14 -16.97
N ARG A 6 54.29 7.18 -16.21
CA ARG A 6 53.27 6.22 -16.66
C ARG A 6 51.88 6.91 -16.62
N ASP A 7 51.35 7.08 -17.81
CA ASP A 7 50.01 7.45 -18.09
C ASP A 7 49.04 6.40 -17.49
N ARG A 8 48.16 6.80 -16.55
CA ARG A 8 47.10 5.98 -16.01
C ARG A 8 45.81 6.34 -16.71
N THR A 9 45.44 5.52 -17.68
CA THR A 9 44.10 5.52 -18.28
C THR A 9 43.06 5.31 -17.18
N PRO A 10 41.98 6.12 -17.07
CA PRO A 10 40.92 5.88 -16.11
C PRO A 10 40.12 4.65 -16.54
N VAL A 11 40.05 3.68 -15.64
CA VAL A 11 39.16 2.50 -15.76
C VAL A 11 37.71 3.03 -15.85
N GLY A 12 37.05 2.66 -16.92
CA GLY A 12 35.66 3.03 -17.20
C GLY A 12 34.74 2.66 -16.05
N ALA A 13 33.89 3.60 -15.67
CA ALA A 13 32.79 3.38 -14.74
C ALA A 13 31.88 2.28 -15.31
N PRO A 14 31.31 1.40 -14.48
CA PRO A 14 30.33 0.43 -14.94
C PRO A 14 29.07 1.17 -15.41
N ALA A 15 28.81 1.09 -16.71
CA ALA A 15 27.51 1.42 -17.29
C ALA A 15 26.54 0.32 -16.84
N ASP A 16 25.57 0.64 -16.07
CA ASP A 16 24.18 0.19 -16.05
C ASP A 16 23.51 0.61 -14.72
N ALA A 17 23.33 1.89 -14.55
CA ALA A 17 22.20 2.36 -13.76
C ALA A 17 20.99 2.30 -14.71
N GLY A 18 20.18 1.26 -14.63
CA GLY A 18 18.88 1.21 -15.28
C GLY A 18 18.16 2.53 -14.97
N GLY A 19 17.82 3.27 -16.03
CA GLY A 19 17.09 4.54 -15.90
C GLY A 19 15.85 4.37 -15.03
N PRO A 20 15.34 5.44 -14.42
CA PRO A 20 14.16 5.36 -13.57
C PRO A 20 13.04 4.70 -14.39
N ALA A 21 12.54 3.56 -13.87
CA ALA A 21 11.36 2.93 -14.45
C ALA A 21 10.28 4.02 -14.49
N THR A 22 9.73 4.29 -15.66
CA THR A 22 8.69 5.30 -15.79
C THR A 22 7.60 5.00 -14.80
N ALA A 23 7.28 5.98 -13.96
CA ALA A 23 6.34 5.81 -12.88
C ALA A 23 4.98 5.40 -13.45
N ALA A 24 4.47 4.26 -13.03
CA ALA A 24 3.15 3.77 -13.39
C ALA A 24 2.14 4.24 -12.35
N GLY A 25 1.00 4.76 -12.81
CA GLY A 25 -0.14 5.08 -11.96
C GLY A 25 -1.22 4.01 -12.04
N LEU A 26 -2.25 4.16 -11.24
CA LEU A 26 -3.47 3.35 -11.28
C LEU A 26 -4.70 4.26 -11.29
N SER A 27 -5.74 3.86 -12.00
CA SER A 27 -7.05 4.48 -11.86
C SER A 27 -8.16 3.44 -11.78
N ALA A 28 -9.21 3.76 -11.06
CA ALA A 28 -10.45 2.99 -11.04
C ALA A 28 -11.54 3.89 -11.61
N ARG A 29 -12.34 3.37 -12.56
CA ARG A 29 -13.43 4.11 -13.22
C ARG A 29 -14.73 3.35 -13.03
N GLY A 30 -15.63 3.92 -12.23
CA GLY A 30 -16.95 3.36 -11.92
C GLY A 30 -16.87 1.98 -11.28
N VAL A 31 -15.81 1.68 -10.52
CA VAL A 31 -15.52 0.33 -10.03
C VAL A 31 -16.48 -0.07 -8.92
N THR A 32 -17.14 -1.22 -9.11
CA THR A 32 -17.96 -1.88 -8.08
C THR A 32 -17.31 -3.22 -7.71
N LEU A 33 -17.06 -3.43 -6.41
CA LEU A 33 -16.45 -4.63 -5.86
C LEU A 33 -17.42 -5.32 -4.90
N ALA A 34 -17.55 -6.64 -5.03
CA ALA A 34 -18.47 -7.44 -4.24
C ALA A 34 -17.85 -8.78 -3.83
N TYR A 35 -18.28 -9.31 -2.70
CA TYR A 35 -18.04 -10.69 -2.26
C TYR A 35 -19.39 -11.41 -2.17
N ASP A 36 -19.53 -12.54 -2.83
CA ASP A 36 -20.75 -13.37 -2.80
C ASP A 36 -22.04 -12.58 -3.04
N GLY A 37 -21.98 -11.65 -4.00
CA GLY A 37 -23.11 -10.79 -4.37
C GLY A 37 -23.33 -9.56 -3.45
N ARG A 38 -22.66 -9.48 -2.30
CA ARG A 38 -22.71 -8.32 -1.42
C ARG A 38 -21.72 -7.25 -1.88
N ARG A 39 -22.22 -6.11 -2.32
CA ARG A 39 -21.39 -4.96 -2.69
C ARG A 39 -20.70 -4.37 -1.46
N VAL A 40 -19.40 -4.12 -1.56
CA VAL A 40 -18.58 -3.50 -0.52
C VAL A 40 -18.08 -2.15 -0.99
N VAL A 41 -17.79 -2.01 -2.29
CA VAL A 41 -17.42 -0.75 -2.93
C VAL A 41 -18.35 -0.54 -4.11
N GLU A 42 -18.90 0.66 -4.29
CA GLU A 42 -19.91 0.93 -5.29
C GLU A 42 -19.58 2.20 -6.10
N GLY A 43 -19.39 2.02 -7.41
CA GLY A 43 -19.18 3.12 -8.35
C GLY A 43 -17.96 3.98 -8.03
N LEU A 44 -16.85 3.36 -7.60
CA LEU A 44 -15.64 4.08 -7.20
C LEU A 44 -14.92 4.65 -8.42
N ASP A 45 -14.75 5.97 -8.41
CA ASP A 45 -13.80 6.68 -9.27
C ASP A 45 -12.61 7.12 -8.41
N LEU A 46 -11.41 6.58 -8.71
CA LEU A 46 -10.19 6.81 -7.95
C LEU A 46 -9.03 7.00 -8.90
N GLU A 47 -8.22 8.01 -8.64
CA GLU A 47 -6.93 8.22 -9.29
C GLU A 47 -5.79 8.06 -8.29
N VAL A 48 -4.81 7.24 -8.64
CA VAL A 48 -3.56 7.05 -7.91
C VAL A 48 -2.44 7.68 -8.75
N PRO A 49 -1.95 8.87 -8.36
CA PRO A 49 -0.93 9.57 -9.12
C PRO A 49 0.36 8.77 -9.21
N ALA A 50 0.92 8.68 -10.44
CA ALA A 50 2.18 7.98 -10.69
C ALA A 50 3.35 8.62 -9.92
N GLY A 51 4.23 7.80 -9.37
CA GLY A 51 5.43 8.25 -8.67
C GLY A 51 5.16 9.00 -7.37
N ARG A 52 3.97 8.86 -6.78
CA ARG A 52 3.59 9.48 -5.51
C ARG A 52 3.23 8.45 -4.45
N VAL A 53 3.24 8.90 -3.20
CA VAL A 53 2.74 8.14 -2.06
C VAL A 53 1.28 8.51 -1.84
N THR A 54 0.37 7.57 -2.11
CA THR A 54 -1.07 7.70 -1.85
C THR A 54 -1.42 6.92 -0.58
N VAL A 55 -2.10 7.55 0.36
CA VAL A 55 -2.59 6.89 1.57
C VAL A 55 -4.11 6.84 1.56
N VAL A 56 -4.65 5.63 1.75
CA VAL A 56 -6.08 5.39 1.86
C VAL A 56 -6.47 5.36 3.34
N VAL A 57 -7.36 6.27 3.73
CA VAL A 57 -7.87 6.40 5.11
C VAL A 57 -9.38 6.19 5.17
N GLY A 58 -9.91 5.93 6.35
CA GLY A 58 -11.34 5.78 6.59
C GLY A 58 -11.64 4.79 7.72
N PRO A 59 -12.88 4.69 8.20
CA PRO A 59 -13.29 3.80 9.27
C PRO A 59 -13.04 2.31 8.95
N ASN A 60 -13.00 1.48 10.00
CA ASN A 60 -12.90 0.04 9.81
C ASN A 60 -14.12 -0.50 9.04
N GLY A 61 -13.87 -1.41 8.11
CA GLY A 61 -14.94 -2.03 7.31
C GLY A 61 -15.47 -1.17 6.15
N CYS A 62 -14.96 0.06 5.92
CA CYS A 62 -15.42 0.92 4.83
C CYS A 62 -14.98 0.51 3.42
N GLY A 63 -14.19 -0.58 3.26
CA GLY A 63 -13.81 -1.13 1.96
C GLY A 63 -12.37 -0.86 1.50
N LYS A 64 -11.49 -0.29 2.31
CA LYS A 64 -10.09 0.03 1.95
C LYS A 64 -9.31 -1.16 1.40
N SER A 65 -9.24 -2.26 2.15
CA SER A 65 -8.58 -3.51 1.71
C SER A 65 -9.23 -4.11 0.46
N THR A 66 -10.54 -3.92 0.30
CA THR A 66 -11.29 -4.37 -0.88
C THR A 66 -10.87 -3.58 -2.13
N VAL A 67 -10.65 -2.27 -1.99
CA VAL A 67 -10.11 -1.42 -3.08
C VAL A 67 -8.71 -1.91 -3.46
N LEU A 68 -7.80 -2.12 -2.51
CA LEU A 68 -6.45 -2.62 -2.82
C LEU A 68 -6.49 -3.97 -3.54
N ARG A 69 -7.39 -4.88 -3.16
CA ARG A 69 -7.59 -6.16 -3.85
C ARG A 69 -8.14 -5.98 -5.27
N GLY A 70 -9.01 -5.00 -5.50
CA GLY A 70 -9.48 -4.61 -6.83
C GLY A 70 -8.34 -4.08 -7.69
N LEU A 71 -7.57 -3.12 -7.17
CA LEU A 71 -6.43 -2.50 -7.85
C LEU A 71 -5.32 -3.52 -8.20
N SER A 72 -5.10 -4.53 -7.34
CA SER A 72 -4.08 -5.57 -7.54
C SER A 72 -4.53 -6.76 -8.41
N ARG A 73 -5.71 -6.73 -8.99
CA ARG A 73 -6.30 -7.84 -9.77
C ARG A 73 -6.63 -9.10 -8.92
N LEU A 74 -6.67 -9.00 -7.60
CA LEU A 74 -7.09 -10.13 -6.75
C LEU A 74 -8.61 -10.25 -6.62
N LEU A 75 -9.35 -9.15 -6.74
CA LEU A 75 -10.80 -9.13 -6.74
C LEU A 75 -11.30 -8.50 -8.03
N ARG A 76 -12.05 -9.29 -8.82
CA ARG A 76 -12.59 -8.83 -10.11
C ARG A 76 -13.74 -7.86 -9.86
N PRO A 77 -13.72 -6.65 -10.47
CA PRO A 77 -14.85 -5.74 -10.45
C PRO A 77 -16.10 -6.38 -11.07
N THR A 78 -17.26 -6.17 -10.47
CA THR A 78 -18.56 -6.54 -11.06
C THR A 78 -19.06 -5.49 -12.04
N ALA A 79 -18.55 -4.25 -11.94
CA ALA A 79 -18.74 -3.16 -12.89
C ALA A 79 -17.54 -2.23 -12.85
N GLY A 80 -17.35 -1.45 -13.93
CA GLY A 80 -16.23 -0.54 -14.09
C GLY A 80 -14.93 -1.24 -14.48
N ALA A 81 -13.83 -0.48 -14.50
CA ALA A 81 -12.50 -0.96 -14.88
C ALA A 81 -11.41 -0.38 -13.99
N VAL A 82 -10.35 -1.18 -13.76
CA VAL A 82 -9.11 -0.73 -13.13
C VAL A 82 -8.04 -0.63 -14.21
N LEU A 83 -7.47 0.55 -14.35
CA LEU A 83 -6.53 0.87 -15.42
C LEU A 83 -5.13 1.11 -14.83
N LEU A 84 -4.14 0.52 -15.46
CA LEU A 84 -2.73 0.80 -15.22
C LEU A 84 -2.29 1.86 -16.22
N THR A 85 -1.78 2.99 -15.72
CA THR A 85 -1.25 4.08 -16.54
C THR A 85 0.28 4.01 -16.55
N GLY A 86 0.91 4.40 -17.66
CA GLY A 86 2.37 4.34 -17.84
C GLY A 86 2.78 5.04 -19.13
N GLU A 87 3.96 4.68 -19.68
CA GLU A 87 4.49 5.28 -20.93
C GLU A 87 3.62 5.05 -22.17
N ALA A 88 2.79 4.02 -22.17
CA ALA A 88 1.87 3.67 -23.23
C ALA A 88 0.43 4.01 -22.83
N GLU A 89 -0.51 3.65 -23.72
CA GLU A 89 -1.94 3.78 -23.45
C GLU A 89 -2.36 3.10 -22.14
N GLU A 90 -3.40 3.64 -21.47
CA GLU A 90 -4.03 3.04 -20.32
C GLU A 90 -4.46 1.59 -20.63
N GLN A 91 -4.14 0.66 -19.75
CA GLN A 91 -4.43 -0.76 -19.93
C GLN A 91 -5.29 -1.27 -18.77
N ASP A 92 -6.42 -1.89 -19.08
CA ASP A 92 -7.19 -2.60 -18.05
C ASP A 92 -6.35 -3.75 -17.48
N VAL A 93 -6.15 -3.76 -16.15
CA VAL A 93 -5.39 -4.80 -15.45
C VAL A 93 -5.97 -6.21 -15.67
N TRP A 94 -7.26 -6.32 -16.00
CA TRP A 94 -7.91 -7.59 -16.29
C TRP A 94 -7.69 -8.08 -17.72
N SER A 95 -7.32 -7.21 -18.65
CA SER A 95 -6.91 -7.57 -20.01
C SER A 95 -5.50 -8.16 -20.07
N LEU A 96 -4.66 -7.85 -19.07
CA LEU A 96 -3.29 -8.32 -18.98
C LEU A 96 -3.22 -9.75 -18.44
N ARG A 97 -2.14 -10.49 -18.78
CA ARG A 97 -1.87 -11.79 -18.14
C ARG A 97 -1.52 -11.59 -16.67
N PRO A 98 -1.92 -12.51 -15.77
CA PRO A 98 -1.61 -12.38 -14.32
C PRO A 98 -0.15 -12.10 -14.01
N LYS A 99 0.76 -12.73 -14.75
CA LYS A 99 2.20 -12.58 -14.59
C LYS A 99 2.71 -11.20 -15.00
N ASP A 100 2.12 -10.59 -16.01
CA ASP A 100 2.48 -9.26 -16.47
C ASP A 100 2.00 -8.19 -15.48
N VAL A 101 0.85 -8.38 -14.85
CA VAL A 101 0.38 -7.56 -13.72
C VAL A 101 1.30 -7.72 -12.52
N ALA A 102 1.67 -8.95 -12.15
CA ALA A 102 2.56 -9.21 -11.02
C ALA A 102 3.98 -8.66 -11.19
N ARG A 103 4.41 -8.32 -12.40
CA ARG A 103 5.68 -7.60 -12.66
C ARG A 103 5.56 -6.08 -12.54
N ARG A 104 4.34 -5.55 -12.47
CA ARG A 104 4.06 -4.12 -12.45
C ARG A 104 3.46 -3.67 -11.13
N ILE A 105 2.70 -4.55 -10.46
CA ILE A 105 2.00 -4.28 -9.21
C ILE A 105 2.36 -5.36 -8.20
N ALA A 106 2.93 -4.95 -7.07
CA ALA A 106 3.09 -5.79 -5.89
C ALA A 106 2.00 -5.49 -4.87
N LEU A 107 1.58 -6.48 -4.10
CA LEU A 107 0.63 -6.31 -3.00
C LEU A 107 1.14 -7.01 -1.75
N LEU A 108 1.18 -6.27 -0.64
CA LEU A 108 1.23 -6.81 0.71
C LEU A 108 -0.19 -6.83 1.28
N PRO A 109 -0.82 -7.99 1.46
CA PRO A 109 -2.12 -8.07 2.12
C PRO A 109 -1.98 -7.92 3.64
N GLN A 110 -3.06 -7.53 4.33
CA GLN A 110 -3.09 -7.32 5.78
C GLN A 110 -2.64 -8.56 6.59
N SER A 111 -3.04 -9.75 6.15
CA SER A 111 -2.71 -11.01 6.83
C SER A 111 -2.28 -12.05 5.79
N PRO A 112 -1.01 -12.03 5.36
CA PRO A 112 -0.52 -13.02 4.42
C PRO A 112 -0.42 -14.40 5.09
N PRO A 113 -0.78 -15.50 4.38
CA PRO A 113 -0.68 -16.85 4.91
C PRO A 113 0.80 -17.21 5.15
N LEU A 114 1.09 -17.72 6.34
CA LEU A 114 2.44 -18.14 6.70
C LEU A 114 2.69 -19.58 6.23
N PRO A 115 3.64 -19.81 5.31
CA PRO A 115 4.06 -21.17 4.95
C PRO A 115 4.88 -21.79 6.08
N GLU A 116 4.59 -23.03 6.42
CA GLU A 116 5.35 -23.78 7.43
C GLU A 116 6.76 -24.16 6.94
N GLY A 117 7.74 -24.14 7.83
CA GLY A 117 9.10 -24.61 7.59
C GLY A 117 9.88 -23.81 6.56
N ILE A 118 9.50 -22.56 6.27
CA ILE A 118 10.22 -21.72 5.29
C ILE A 118 11.21 -20.78 5.99
N THR A 119 12.41 -20.63 5.42
CA THR A 119 13.37 -19.63 5.88
C THR A 119 12.99 -18.23 5.38
N VAL A 120 13.54 -17.21 6.03
CA VAL A 120 13.33 -15.80 5.63
C VAL A 120 13.81 -15.56 4.21
N VAL A 121 15.01 -16.01 3.85
CA VAL A 121 15.56 -15.81 2.50
C VAL A 121 14.72 -16.49 1.44
N ASP A 122 14.22 -17.71 1.70
CA ASP A 122 13.36 -18.43 0.76
C ASP A 122 11.99 -17.74 0.60
N LEU A 123 11.42 -17.23 1.70
CA LEU A 123 10.17 -16.49 1.65
C LEU A 123 10.33 -15.21 0.83
N VAL A 124 11.35 -14.40 1.10
CA VAL A 124 11.62 -13.16 0.34
C VAL A 124 11.92 -13.49 -1.12
N GLY A 125 12.61 -14.58 -1.39
CA GLY A 125 12.89 -15.09 -2.73
C GLY A 125 11.63 -15.37 -3.56
N ARG A 126 10.50 -15.71 -2.94
CA ARG A 126 9.22 -15.87 -3.64
C ARG A 126 8.75 -14.60 -4.34
N GLY A 127 9.19 -13.41 -3.88
CA GLY A 127 8.94 -12.15 -4.57
C GLY A 127 9.49 -12.13 -6.01
N ARG A 128 10.49 -12.99 -6.33
CA ARG A 128 11.07 -13.09 -7.67
C ARG A 128 10.27 -13.98 -8.64
N HIS A 129 9.29 -14.75 -8.17
CA HIS A 129 8.50 -15.67 -9.01
C HIS A 129 7.93 -15.04 -10.30
N PRO A 130 7.42 -13.81 -10.31
CA PRO A 130 6.93 -13.18 -11.54
C PRO A 130 8.00 -13.01 -12.62
N HIS A 131 9.28 -12.93 -12.23
CA HIS A 131 10.41 -12.75 -13.15
C HIS A 131 10.89 -14.05 -13.77
N HIS A 132 10.59 -15.20 -13.16
CA HIS A 132 10.99 -16.51 -13.67
C HIS A 132 10.13 -16.94 -14.86
N THR A 133 10.73 -17.70 -15.78
CA THR A 133 10.05 -18.34 -16.91
C THR A 133 10.46 -19.82 -16.95
N LEU A 134 9.86 -20.62 -17.84
CA LEU A 134 10.24 -22.02 -18.01
C LEU A 134 11.73 -22.20 -18.36
N VAL A 135 12.33 -21.22 -19.04
CA VAL A 135 13.71 -21.23 -19.46
C VAL A 135 14.61 -20.43 -18.48
N ARG A 136 14.17 -19.28 -18.04
CA ARG A 136 14.88 -18.44 -17.09
C ARG A 136 14.47 -18.82 -15.67
N ARG A 137 15.31 -19.60 -15.01
CA ARG A 137 15.20 -19.94 -13.58
C ARG A 137 15.86 -18.82 -12.74
N TRP A 138 16.30 -19.16 -11.56
CA TRP A 138 16.99 -18.27 -10.64
C TRP A 138 18.28 -17.71 -11.25
N SER A 139 18.63 -16.47 -10.95
CA SER A 139 19.82 -15.77 -11.47
C SER A 139 20.52 -14.97 -10.36
N PRO A 140 21.82 -14.64 -10.51
CA PRO A 140 22.51 -13.76 -9.55
C PRO A 140 21.83 -12.41 -9.32
N ALA A 141 21.11 -11.88 -10.32
CA ALA A 141 20.32 -10.66 -10.16
C ALA A 141 19.13 -10.85 -9.20
N ASP A 142 18.58 -12.08 -9.12
CA ASP A 142 17.52 -12.39 -8.16
C ASP A 142 18.08 -12.45 -6.73
N ASP A 143 19.28 -13.05 -6.54
CA ASP A 143 19.98 -13.06 -5.24
C ASP A 143 20.25 -11.62 -4.77
N GLU A 144 20.70 -10.77 -5.68
CA GLU A 144 20.97 -9.38 -5.36
C GLU A 144 19.69 -8.58 -5.03
N ALA A 145 18.59 -8.81 -5.76
CA ALA A 145 17.30 -8.18 -5.47
C ALA A 145 16.77 -8.60 -4.09
N VAL A 146 16.86 -9.89 -3.75
CA VAL A 146 16.49 -10.41 -2.43
C VAL A 146 17.34 -9.79 -1.34
N ALA A 147 18.67 -9.80 -1.51
CA ALA A 147 19.58 -9.24 -0.53
C ALA A 147 19.39 -7.72 -0.35
N ARG A 148 19.11 -6.98 -1.42
CA ARG A 148 18.75 -5.54 -1.33
C ARG A 148 17.47 -5.33 -0.53
N ALA A 149 16.43 -6.09 -0.81
CA ALA A 149 15.15 -5.99 -0.10
C ALA A 149 15.31 -6.32 1.40
N MET A 150 16.05 -7.38 1.73
CA MET A 150 16.31 -7.78 3.11
C MET A 150 17.16 -6.75 3.87
N ARG A 151 18.18 -6.15 3.23
CA ARG A 151 18.94 -5.06 3.83
C ARG A 151 18.08 -3.84 4.10
N ALA A 152 17.27 -3.44 3.13
CA ALA A 152 16.41 -2.28 3.24
C ALA A 152 15.40 -2.39 4.39
N THR A 153 14.92 -3.60 4.69
CA THR A 153 13.97 -3.85 5.77
C THR A 153 14.63 -4.31 7.08
N GLY A 154 15.96 -4.34 7.15
CA GLY A 154 16.70 -4.73 8.36
C GLY A 154 16.45 -6.18 8.80
N VAL A 155 16.31 -7.11 7.86
CA VAL A 155 16.08 -8.54 8.14
C VAL A 155 17.14 -9.47 7.55
N LEU A 156 18.26 -8.91 7.08
CA LEU A 156 19.32 -9.71 6.44
C LEU A 156 19.98 -10.69 7.41
N ASP A 157 20.17 -10.30 8.65
CA ASP A 157 20.70 -11.13 9.74
C ASP A 157 19.77 -12.27 10.18
N LEU A 158 18.54 -12.26 9.69
CA LEU A 158 17.52 -13.29 9.96
C LEU A 158 17.36 -14.27 8.80
N ALA A 159 18.21 -14.19 7.74
CA ALA A 159 18.07 -14.92 6.48
C ALA A 159 17.80 -16.42 6.64
N ASP A 160 18.56 -17.08 7.49
CA ASP A 160 18.51 -18.52 7.70
C ASP A 160 17.49 -18.96 8.78
N ARG A 161 16.83 -18.02 9.45
CA ARG A 161 15.81 -18.33 10.45
C ARG A 161 14.51 -18.76 9.80
N HIS A 162 13.77 -19.64 10.45
CA HIS A 162 12.40 -19.96 10.07
C HIS A 162 11.46 -18.79 10.41
N VAL A 163 10.53 -18.47 9.49
CA VAL A 163 9.64 -17.31 9.65
C VAL A 163 8.71 -17.47 10.86
N GLU A 164 8.44 -18.69 11.28
CA GLU A 164 7.64 -19.01 12.46
C GLU A 164 8.29 -18.55 13.77
N GLU A 165 9.61 -18.53 13.83
CA GLU A 165 10.41 -18.14 15.01
C GLU A 165 10.47 -16.61 15.21
N LEU A 166 9.99 -15.84 14.24
CA LEU A 166 10.09 -14.39 14.24
C LEU A 166 9.00 -13.73 15.11
N SER A 167 9.36 -12.61 15.73
CA SER A 167 8.36 -11.72 16.32
C SER A 167 7.39 -11.19 15.28
N GLY A 168 6.23 -10.67 15.69
CA GLY A 168 5.24 -10.07 14.77
C GLY A 168 5.85 -8.95 13.92
N GLY A 169 6.64 -8.06 14.53
CA GLY A 169 7.30 -6.96 13.83
C GLY A 169 8.40 -7.43 12.87
N GLN A 170 9.22 -8.43 13.25
CA GLN A 170 10.21 -9.02 12.34
C GLN A 170 9.52 -9.68 11.15
N ARG A 171 8.44 -10.40 11.39
CA ARG A 171 7.64 -11.04 10.34
C ARG A 171 7.05 -10.03 9.38
N GLN A 172 6.51 -8.92 9.88
CA GLN A 172 5.99 -7.83 9.05
C GLN A 172 7.08 -7.26 8.11
N ARG A 173 8.28 -7.01 8.64
CA ARG A 173 9.41 -6.54 7.84
C ARG A 173 9.86 -7.55 6.77
N VAL A 174 9.77 -8.85 7.04
CA VAL A 174 10.03 -9.91 6.05
C VAL A 174 8.99 -9.89 4.92
N TRP A 175 7.71 -9.70 5.24
CA TRP A 175 6.67 -9.57 4.21
C TRP A 175 6.85 -8.33 3.34
N ILE A 176 7.28 -7.21 3.94
CA ILE A 176 7.64 -6.00 3.20
C ILE A 176 8.85 -6.30 2.30
N ALA A 177 9.88 -6.99 2.81
CA ALA A 177 11.02 -7.40 1.99
C ALA A 177 10.62 -8.25 0.78
N LEU A 178 9.71 -9.22 0.95
CA LEU A 178 9.16 -10.01 -0.16
C LEU A 178 8.50 -9.11 -1.22
N THR A 179 7.71 -8.15 -0.77
CA THR A 179 7.01 -7.21 -1.66
C THR A 179 8.01 -6.33 -2.43
N LEU A 180 9.05 -5.84 -1.76
CA LEU A 180 10.11 -5.04 -2.37
C LEU A 180 11.02 -5.85 -3.31
N ALA A 181 11.27 -7.13 -3.00
CA ALA A 181 12.05 -8.04 -3.85
C ALA A 181 11.37 -8.27 -5.21
N GLN A 182 10.08 -8.04 -5.34
CA GLN A 182 9.34 -8.13 -6.59
C GLN A 182 9.73 -7.02 -7.59
N GLU A 183 10.29 -5.88 -7.13
CA GLU A 183 10.78 -4.74 -7.94
C GLU A 183 9.76 -4.25 -8.97
N THR A 184 8.59 -3.89 -8.50
CA THR A 184 7.49 -3.37 -9.33
C THR A 184 7.44 -1.84 -9.34
N GLY A 185 6.83 -1.26 -10.39
CA GLY A 185 6.59 0.18 -10.47
C GLY A 185 5.49 0.68 -9.53
N VAL A 186 4.59 -0.22 -9.08
CA VAL A 186 3.51 0.07 -8.14
C VAL A 186 3.58 -0.90 -6.97
N VAL A 187 3.49 -0.39 -5.75
CA VAL A 187 3.46 -1.18 -4.50
C VAL A 187 2.22 -0.80 -3.72
N LEU A 188 1.38 -1.81 -3.46
CA LEU A 188 0.15 -1.69 -2.66
C LEU A 188 0.39 -2.36 -1.31
N LEU A 189 0.09 -1.68 -0.20
CA LEU A 189 0.31 -2.20 1.15
C LEU A 189 -0.96 -2.03 1.99
N ASP A 190 -1.49 -3.14 2.45
CA ASP A 190 -2.67 -3.16 3.32
C ASP A 190 -2.23 -3.21 4.78
N GLU A 191 -2.26 -2.05 5.45
CA GLU A 191 -1.86 -1.85 6.84
C GLU A 191 -0.40 -2.31 7.15
N PRO A 192 0.61 -1.77 6.46
CA PRO A 192 2.00 -2.25 6.61
C PRO A 192 2.60 -2.00 7.99
N THR A 193 2.00 -1.14 8.81
CA THR A 193 2.50 -0.75 10.14
C THR A 193 1.82 -1.50 11.29
N THR A 194 0.87 -2.38 11.01
CA THR A 194 0.18 -3.20 12.03
C THR A 194 1.18 -4.15 12.71
N PHE A 195 1.06 -4.33 14.02
CA PHE A 195 1.96 -5.12 14.89
C PHE A 195 3.38 -4.53 15.08
N LEU A 196 3.65 -3.32 14.61
CA LEU A 196 4.91 -2.61 14.83
C LEU A 196 4.77 -1.61 15.99
N ASP A 197 5.83 -1.45 16.77
CA ASP A 197 5.95 -0.32 17.69
C ASP A 197 6.20 0.99 16.90
N VAL A 198 6.09 2.13 17.59
CA VAL A 198 6.16 3.46 16.97
C VAL A 198 7.47 3.67 16.20
N ALA A 199 8.60 3.21 16.72
CA ALA A 199 9.89 3.38 16.06
C ALA A 199 9.94 2.60 14.74
N HIS A 200 9.52 1.33 14.76
CA HIS A 200 9.49 0.48 13.57
C HIS A 200 8.42 0.92 12.55
N GLN A 201 7.29 1.53 13.00
CA GLN A 201 6.32 2.13 12.08
C GLN A 201 6.97 3.26 11.26
N VAL A 202 7.69 4.16 11.94
CA VAL A 202 8.40 5.26 11.29
C VAL A 202 9.46 4.73 10.33
N GLU A 203 10.28 3.76 10.75
CA GLU A 203 11.31 3.14 9.89
C GLU A 203 10.72 2.56 8.59
N VAL A 204 9.59 1.86 8.67
CA VAL A 204 8.92 1.30 7.49
C VAL A 204 8.37 2.38 6.59
N LEU A 205 7.75 3.42 7.14
CA LEU A 205 7.19 4.51 6.34
C LEU A 205 8.31 5.37 5.70
N ASP A 206 9.41 5.61 6.40
CA ASP A 206 10.59 6.27 5.87
C ASP A 206 11.21 5.46 4.71
N LEU A 207 11.31 4.14 4.86
CA LEU A 207 11.76 3.24 3.81
C LEU A 207 10.88 3.33 2.55
N LEU A 208 9.56 3.31 2.71
CA LEU A 208 8.62 3.39 1.59
C LEU A 208 8.71 4.76 0.90
N ARG A 209 8.88 5.84 1.67
CA ARG A 209 9.09 7.18 1.13
C ARG A 209 10.42 7.31 0.40
N GLU A 210 11.49 6.73 0.93
CA GLU A 210 12.80 6.70 0.27
C GLU A 210 12.76 5.87 -1.03
N LEU A 211 12.05 4.75 -1.05
CA LEU A 211 11.81 3.95 -2.26
C LEU A 211 11.08 4.78 -3.32
N ASN A 212 10.03 5.50 -2.93
CA ASN A 212 9.30 6.39 -3.81
C ASN A 212 10.24 7.48 -4.36
N ARG A 213 10.97 8.17 -3.49
CA ARG A 213 11.85 9.28 -3.86
C ARG A 213 13.00 8.86 -4.79
N THR A 214 13.61 7.68 -4.55
CA THR A 214 14.82 7.24 -5.27
C THR A 214 14.51 6.50 -6.57
N ARG A 215 13.39 5.76 -6.62
CA ARG A 215 13.02 4.93 -7.77
C ARG A 215 11.79 5.40 -8.52
N GLY A 216 11.11 6.44 -8.05
CA GLY A 216 9.83 6.87 -8.62
C GLY A 216 8.71 5.84 -8.47
N THR A 217 8.86 4.87 -7.56
CA THR A 217 7.83 3.84 -7.32
C THR A 217 6.56 4.48 -6.80
N THR A 218 5.43 4.16 -7.40
CA THR A 218 4.11 4.54 -6.89
C THR A 218 3.77 3.68 -5.68
N VAL A 219 3.50 4.31 -4.55
CA VAL A 219 3.15 3.62 -3.30
C VAL A 219 1.72 3.92 -2.94
N VAL A 220 0.91 2.89 -2.71
CA VAL A 220 -0.44 3.02 -2.15
C VAL A 220 -0.50 2.23 -0.86
N MET A 221 -0.85 2.86 0.24
CA MET A 221 -0.95 2.17 1.52
C MET A 221 -2.21 2.53 2.27
N VAL A 222 -2.76 1.56 2.99
CA VAL A 222 -3.83 1.79 3.97
C VAL A 222 -3.17 2.08 5.31
N LEU A 223 -3.53 3.19 5.93
CA LEU A 223 -3.12 3.53 7.29
C LEU A 223 -4.34 3.83 8.16
N HIS A 224 -4.26 3.48 9.45
CA HIS A 224 -5.28 3.82 10.44
C HIS A 224 -4.98 5.14 11.16
N ASP A 225 -3.70 5.47 11.31
CA ASP A 225 -3.26 6.69 11.97
C ASP A 225 -3.29 7.86 10.97
N LEU A 226 -4.18 8.85 11.25
CA LEU A 226 -4.34 10.04 10.40
C LEU A 226 -3.10 10.93 10.42
N ASN A 227 -2.36 10.98 11.53
CA ASN A 227 -1.17 11.81 11.64
C ASN A 227 -0.02 11.23 10.81
N LEU A 228 0.14 9.90 10.84
CA LEU A 228 1.08 9.22 9.94
C LEU A 228 0.63 9.32 8.48
N ALA A 229 -0.68 9.20 8.19
CA ALA A 229 -1.21 9.40 6.85
C ALA A 229 -0.89 10.81 6.33
N ALA A 230 -1.18 11.85 7.11
CA ALA A 230 -0.90 13.24 6.74
C ALA A 230 0.60 13.52 6.54
N ARG A 231 1.45 12.90 7.35
CA ARG A 231 2.91 13.09 7.32
C ARG A 231 3.58 12.45 6.10
N TYR A 232 3.11 11.27 5.69
CA TYR A 232 3.79 10.46 4.68
C TYR A 232 3.12 10.50 3.30
N ALA A 233 1.86 10.92 3.20
CA ALA A 233 1.17 11.00 1.92
C ALA A 233 1.55 12.25 1.12
N ASP A 234 1.69 12.07 -0.19
CA ASP A 234 1.59 13.16 -1.16
C ASP A 234 0.12 13.33 -1.60
N HIS A 235 -0.67 12.25 -1.49
CA HIS A 235 -2.08 12.20 -1.86
C HIS A 235 -2.86 11.34 -0.85
N VAL A 236 -3.95 11.87 -0.33
CA VAL A 236 -4.86 11.16 0.59
C VAL A 236 -6.13 10.79 -0.16
N VAL A 237 -6.59 9.59 0.06
CA VAL A 237 -7.87 9.04 -0.42
C VAL A 237 -8.70 8.65 0.78
N ALA A 238 -9.80 9.36 1.01
CA ALA A 238 -10.68 9.14 2.14
C ALA A 238 -11.91 8.33 1.72
N MET A 239 -12.17 7.24 2.44
CA MET A 239 -13.28 6.33 2.17
C MET A 239 -14.24 6.24 3.35
N ARG A 240 -15.54 6.17 3.05
CA ARG A 240 -16.60 5.86 4.00
C ARG A 240 -17.70 5.05 3.30
N ASP A 241 -18.18 4.00 3.94
CA ASP A 241 -19.31 3.16 3.46
C ASP A 241 -19.17 2.70 1.99
N GLY A 242 -17.97 2.26 1.60
CA GLY A 242 -17.68 1.77 0.25
C GLY A 242 -17.55 2.84 -0.83
N ARG A 243 -17.50 4.12 -0.45
CA ARG A 243 -17.45 5.27 -1.37
C ARG A 243 -16.25 6.17 -1.06
N LEU A 244 -15.80 6.88 -2.07
CA LEU A 244 -14.84 7.97 -1.94
C LEU A 244 -15.58 9.19 -1.36
N VAL A 245 -15.04 9.77 -0.28
CA VAL A 245 -15.57 10.98 0.36
C VAL A 245 -14.62 12.17 0.31
N GLY A 246 -13.36 11.94 -0.04
CA GLY A 246 -12.37 12.99 -0.22
C GLY A 246 -11.12 12.45 -0.92
N SER A 247 -10.47 13.28 -1.73
CA SER A 247 -9.22 12.93 -2.43
C SER A 247 -8.44 14.20 -2.73
N GLY A 248 -7.15 14.25 -2.38
CA GLY A 248 -6.31 15.43 -2.57
C GLY A 248 -5.05 15.42 -1.75
N ALA A 249 -4.36 16.56 -1.66
CA ALA A 249 -3.24 16.70 -0.76
C ALA A 249 -3.71 16.60 0.71
N PRO A 250 -2.86 16.13 1.66
CA PRO A 250 -3.26 15.99 3.05
C PRO A 250 -3.92 17.23 3.65
N GLY A 251 -3.37 18.43 3.35
CA GLY A 251 -3.91 19.71 3.86
C GLY A 251 -5.26 20.12 3.25
N ASP A 252 -5.64 19.56 2.10
CA ASP A 252 -6.90 19.83 1.44
C ASP A 252 -8.02 18.87 1.88
N VAL A 253 -7.65 17.73 2.48
CA VAL A 253 -8.60 16.65 2.83
C VAL A 253 -8.78 16.53 4.33
N ILE A 254 -7.70 16.69 5.12
CA ILE A 254 -7.73 16.45 6.56
C ILE A 254 -7.92 17.76 7.30
N ASP A 255 -9.17 18.06 7.62
CA ASP A 255 -9.59 19.18 8.49
C ASP A 255 -10.50 18.66 9.63
N GLU A 256 -10.94 19.58 10.50
CA GLU A 256 -11.80 19.24 11.66
C GLU A 256 -13.15 18.67 11.22
N GLU A 257 -13.75 19.19 10.14
CA GLU A 257 -15.05 18.75 9.60
C GLU A 257 -14.92 17.33 9.04
N PHE A 258 -13.89 17.08 8.25
CA PHE A 258 -13.60 15.73 7.74
C PHE A 258 -13.41 14.70 8.85
N VAL A 259 -12.63 15.04 9.90
CA VAL A 259 -12.39 14.11 11.02
C VAL A 259 -13.66 13.83 11.78
N SER A 260 -14.50 14.85 12.00
CA SER A 260 -15.80 14.69 12.64
C SER A 260 -16.75 13.84 11.80
N ASP A 261 -16.87 14.13 10.50
CA ASP A 261 -17.81 13.47 9.60
C ASP A 261 -17.44 12.01 9.33
N VAL A 262 -16.16 11.76 9.07
CA VAL A 262 -15.72 10.43 8.63
C VAL A 262 -15.45 9.50 9.81
N PHE A 263 -14.89 10.03 10.90
CA PHE A 263 -14.46 9.22 12.05
C PHE A 263 -15.33 9.40 13.30
N GLY A 264 -16.25 10.37 13.31
CA GLY A 264 -17.08 10.68 14.47
C GLY A 264 -16.24 11.19 15.65
N LEU A 265 -15.15 11.88 15.38
CA LEU A 265 -14.19 12.33 16.37
C LEU A 265 -14.14 13.86 16.41
N ASP A 266 -14.47 14.44 17.55
CA ASP A 266 -14.26 15.87 17.78
C ASP A 266 -12.75 16.12 17.98
N SER A 267 -12.17 16.97 17.16
CA SER A 267 -10.72 17.19 17.10
C SER A 267 -10.35 18.62 16.79
N ARG A 268 -9.08 18.96 17.03
CA ARG A 268 -8.42 20.14 16.48
C ARG A 268 -7.40 19.69 15.45
N VAL A 269 -7.34 20.37 14.33
CA VAL A 269 -6.34 20.13 13.30
C VAL A 269 -5.37 21.32 13.29
N ILE A 270 -4.12 21.04 13.63
CA ILE A 270 -3.05 22.05 13.68
C ILE A 270 -1.90 21.64 12.75
N ALA A 271 -0.99 22.56 12.46
CA ALA A 271 0.21 22.20 11.71
C ALA A 271 1.19 21.39 12.59
N ASP A 272 1.68 20.25 12.08
CA ASP A 272 2.76 19.49 12.70
C ASP A 272 4.03 20.37 12.76
N PRO A 273 4.62 20.59 13.94
CA PRO A 273 5.77 21.47 14.11
C PRO A 273 7.04 20.98 13.40
N VAL A 274 7.09 19.71 12.95
CA VAL A 274 8.25 19.09 12.26
C VAL A 274 8.08 19.12 10.74
N THR A 275 6.89 18.75 10.25
CA THR A 275 6.64 18.56 8.81
C THR A 275 5.74 19.61 8.21
N GLY A 276 4.97 20.34 9.02
CA GLY A 276 3.95 21.29 8.57
C GLY A 276 2.67 20.61 8.04
N SER A 277 2.61 19.29 8.03
CA SER A 277 1.41 18.54 7.64
C SER A 277 0.28 18.67 8.68
N PRO A 278 -0.99 18.39 8.33
CA PRO A 278 -2.06 18.34 9.32
C PRO A 278 -1.76 17.38 10.47
N LEU A 279 -1.94 17.86 11.70
CA LEU A 279 -1.85 17.07 12.93
C LEU A 279 -3.21 17.07 13.61
N VAL A 280 -3.86 15.92 13.65
CA VAL A 280 -5.15 15.73 14.31
C VAL A 280 -4.94 15.50 15.80
N VAL A 281 -5.47 16.39 16.62
CA VAL A 281 -5.44 16.31 18.08
C VAL A 281 -6.85 16.01 18.59
N PRO A 282 -7.13 14.79 19.06
CA PRO A 282 -8.45 14.42 19.58
C PRO A 282 -8.84 15.28 20.79
N VAL A 283 -10.08 15.75 20.81
CA VAL A 283 -10.68 16.46 21.96
C VAL A 283 -11.63 15.52 22.69
N SER A 284 -12.60 14.96 21.96
CA SER A 284 -13.56 13.98 22.52
C SER A 284 -14.12 13.11 21.41
N ALA A 285 -14.63 11.93 21.75
CA ALA A 285 -15.43 11.16 20.81
C ALA A 285 -16.82 11.85 20.72
N SER A 286 -17.22 12.23 19.50
CA SER A 286 -18.60 12.73 19.29
C SER A 286 -19.58 11.64 19.69
N PRO A 287 -20.65 11.94 20.43
CA PRO A 287 -21.67 10.95 20.77
C PRO A 287 -22.23 10.40 19.45
N VAL A 288 -21.98 9.11 19.20
CA VAL A 288 -22.58 8.42 18.06
C VAL A 288 -24.09 8.63 18.16
N SER A 289 -24.66 9.36 17.21
CA SER A 289 -26.13 9.44 17.08
C SER A 289 -26.60 8.02 16.79
N MET A 290 -27.00 7.31 17.85
CA MET A 290 -27.65 6.01 17.73
C MET A 290 -28.92 6.23 16.94
N CYS A 291 -28.88 5.83 15.69
CA CYS A 291 -30.07 5.70 14.86
C CYS A 291 -31.08 4.86 15.65
N SER A 292 -32.10 5.48 16.21
CA SER A 292 -33.15 4.82 16.96
C SER A 292 -33.80 3.79 16.04
N PRO A 293 -33.90 2.50 16.44
CA PRO A 293 -34.67 1.54 15.67
C PRO A 293 -36.12 2.07 15.64
N SER A 294 -36.66 2.29 14.43
CA SER A 294 -38.05 2.62 14.19
C SER A 294 -38.95 1.65 14.97
N ALA A 295 -39.62 2.18 15.98
CA ALA A 295 -40.63 1.46 16.74
C ALA A 295 -41.76 1.06 15.77
N SER A 296 -41.74 -0.19 15.32
CA SER A 296 -42.89 -0.80 14.68
C SER A 296 -43.99 -0.95 15.72
N THR A 297 -45.00 -0.09 15.60
CA THR A 297 -46.23 -0.09 16.33
C THR A 297 -46.95 -1.42 16.09
N LEU A 298 -46.86 -2.34 17.03
CA LEU A 298 -47.74 -3.51 17.09
C LEU A 298 -49.09 -3.01 17.54
N SER A 299 -49.98 -2.81 16.60
CA SER A 299 -51.43 -2.62 16.80
C SER A 299 -51.99 -3.93 17.36
N GLN A 300 -52.24 -3.98 18.66
CA GLN A 300 -53.09 -5.00 19.27
C GLN A 300 -54.54 -4.64 18.98
N SER A 301 -55.14 -5.34 18.03
CA SER A 301 -56.59 -5.40 17.88
C SER A 301 -57.15 -6.40 18.91
N GLY A 302 -57.64 -5.85 20.02
CA GLY A 302 -58.46 -6.63 20.94
C GLY A 302 -59.85 -6.88 20.33
N THR A 303 -60.34 -8.10 20.47
CA THR A 303 -61.73 -8.45 20.25
C THR A 303 -62.29 -8.94 21.57
N PRO A 304 -63.45 -8.37 22.03
CA PRO A 304 -64.15 -8.94 23.18
C PRO A 304 -65.24 -9.90 22.71
N SER A 305 -65.35 -11.00 23.32
CA SER A 305 -66.59 -11.73 23.70
C SER A 305 -66.22 -13.04 24.37
#